data_62d13a1cdd30f816686a2785504ed0a6
#
_entry.id   62d13a1cdd30f816686a2785504ed0a6
#
_cell.length_a   1.000
_cell.length_b   1.000
_cell.length_c   1.000
_cell.angle_alpha   90.00
_cell.angle_beta   90.00
_cell.angle_gamma   90.00
#
_symmetry.space_group_name_H-M   'P 1'
#
loop_
_entity.id
_entity.type
_entity.pdbx_description
1 polymer ?
#
loop_
_entity_poly.entity_id
_entity_poly.type
_entity_poly.pdbx_seq_one_letter_code
_entity_poly.pdbx_strand_id
1 'polypeptide(L)'
;MGRWLRNSLLGRYLRALSASARISWSILGAMVLAIFGLSAFSSSEIEVDATPEAIPVVARPAHLQSLSPEIHVFGRVENPNTTALRAATLAYVTEVNGREGQKVAAGDLLLRLDDRDARLSVRRFEAALTEAQGEYERMRAQQIAESKNAEHQRRLFELTVKKQERFQTLFSKGQISATDYDALEQQRLEMEMALNQQEMLLASHESQRASADARVIRAETDLQESMLNLERLTLTAPFDGTVIQINAAIGARIDAGQTVMSLFNADSQQVRVSLSERDANALHAAVSNGLSVLAAARVADEWVDLELLDIGAQVRSGRAGTDVLFASPLDSELALGRAVDVRITLPQQANLIEVPLQSVYADRIVYTVENDTLKSVDVERVGIREDAEGEMSLLIRADGLREGEPLVVSSLSRAGSGARVRILGADEPGTDGSDVVDTPQALVVR
;
A
#
# COMPACT_ATOMS: atom_id res chain seq x y z
N MET A 1 -68.48 -66.98 10.21
CA MET A 1 -67.96 -66.49 8.91
C MET A 1 -66.57 -67.06 8.72
N GLY A 2 -66.30 -68.14 8.05
CA GLY A 2 -66.95 -68.77 6.91
C GLY A 2 -65.88 -68.94 5.84
N ARG A 3 -65.39 -70.20 5.72
CA ARG A 3 -64.98 -70.78 4.42
C ARG A 3 -64.31 -69.79 3.42
N TRP A 4 -62.94 -69.77 3.44
CA TRP A 4 -62.13 -69.57 2.20
C TRP A 4 -60.66 -69.85 2.50
N LEU A 5 -60.17 -71.04 2.38
CA LEU A 5 -58.78 -71.41 2.13
C LEU A 5 -58.63 -72.93 1.96
N ARG A 6 -59.24 -73.38 0.89
CA ARG A 6 -58.94 -74.72 0.42
C ARG A 6 -58.85 -74.62 -1.09
N ASN A 7 -57.71 -74.21 -1.58
CA ASN A 7 -57.12 -74.46 -2.90
C ASN A 7 -55.89 -73.59 -3.10
N SER A 8 -54.79 -73.87 -2.43
CA SER A 8 -53.52 -73.31 -2.80
C SER A 8 -52.76 -74.28 -3.70
N LEU A 9 -52.36 -73.80 -4.83
CA LEU A 9 -51.64 -74.43 -5.94
C LEU A 9 -50.31 -75.12 -5.56
N LEU A 10 -49.88 -75.07 -4.31
CA LEU A 10 -48.66 -75.70 -3.80
C LEU A 10 -48.69 -77.19 -3.66
N GLY A 11 -49.93 -77.87 -3.64
CA GLY A 11 -50.06 -79.31 -3.48
C GLY A 11 -49.86 -80.13 -4.77
N ARG A 12 -49.83 -79.50 -5.94
CA ARG A 12 -49.72 -80.15 -7.25
C ARG A 12 -48.32 -80.20 -7.83
N TYR A 13 -47.39 -79.41 -7.32
CA TYR A 13 -46.02 -79.31 -7.85
C TYR A 13 -45.07 -80.36 -7.20
N LEU A 14 -45.41 -80.94 -6.07
CA LEU A 14 -44.50 -81.83 -5.35
C LEU A 14 -44.57 -83.28 -5.81
N ARG A 15 -45.43 -83.67 -6.80
CA ARG A 15 -45.53 -85.04 -7.30
C ARG A 15 -44.86 -85.33 -8.63
N ALA A 16 -44.18 -84.31 -9.23
CA ALA A 16 -43.57 -84.49 -10.54
C ALA A 16 -42.02 -84.29 -10.54
N LEU A 17 -41.37 -84.34 -9.39
CA LEU A 17 -39.92 -84.30 -9.32
C LEU A 17 -39.31 -85.68 -9.43
N SER A 18 -38.47 -85.87 -10.44
CA SER A 18 -37.70 -87.13 -10.67
C SER A 18 -36.82 -87.47 -9.46
N ALA A 19 -36.45 -88.73 -9.31
CA ALA A 19 -35.68 -89.24 -8.17
C ALA A 19 -34.37 -88.43 -7.88
N SER A 20 -33.77 -87.83 -8.91
CA SER A 20 -32.61 -87.03 -8.79
C SER A 20 -32.85 -85.69 -8.06
N ALA A 21 -34.05 -85.10 -8.17
CA ALA A 21 -34.39 -83.86 -7.50
C ALA A 21 -34.60 -84.03 -5.98
N ARG A 22 -35.09 -85.21 -5.56
CA ARG A 22 -35.24 -85.57 -4.13
C ARG A 22 -33.89 -85.70 -3.43
N ILE A 23 -32.88 -86.21 -4.12
CA ILE A 23 -31.53 -86.36 -3.60
C ILE A 23 -30.88 -84.99 -3.44
N SER A 24 -31.08 -84.09 -4.40
CA SER A 24 -30.56 -82.73 -4.32
C SER A 24 -31.15 -81.89 -3.17
N TRP A 25 -32.45 -82.04 -2.91
CA TRP A 25 -33.12 -81.36 -1.78
C TRP A 25 -32.74 -81.95 -0.41
N SER A 26 -32.45 -83.25 -0.33
CA SER A 26 -31.95 -83.83 0.92
C SER A 26 -30.50 -83.43 1.21
N ILE A 27 -29.66 -83.27 0.18
CA ILE A 27 -28.30 -82.77 0.34
C ILE A 27 -28.32 -81.28 0.77
N LEU A 28 -29.20 -80.47 0.17
CA LEU A 28 -29.36 -79.06 0.54
C LEU A 28 -29.85 -78.92 2.00
N GLY A 29 -30.81 -79.75 2.41
CA GLY A 29 -31.31 -79.82 3.79
C GLY A 29 -30.24 -80.27 4.80
N ALA A 30 -29.40 -81.23 4.44
CA ALA A 30 -28.27 -81.66 5.26
C ALA A 30 -27.18 -80.62 5.37
N MET A 31 -26.94 -79.87 4.27
CA MET A 31 -25.95 -78.72 4.28
C MET A 31 -26.44 -77.60 5.13
N VAL A 32 -27.73 -77.24 5.09
CA VAL A 32 -28.32 -76.21 5.95
C VAL A 32 -28.29 -76.64 7.42
N LEU A 33 -28.55 -77.88 7.75
CA LEU A 33 -28.44 -78.42 9.10
C LEU A 33 -26.99 -78.47 9.59
N ALA A 34 -26.03 -78.77 8.70
CA ALA A 34 -24.61 -78.76 9.03
C ALA A 34 -24.13 -77.30 9.30
N ILE A 35 -24.59 -76.35 8.49
CA ILE A 35 -24.26 -74.90 8.69
C ILE A 35 -24.90 -74.43 10.00
N PHE A 36 -26.13 -74.81 10.30
CA PHE A 36 -26.79 -74.47 11.56
C PHE A 36 -26.13 -75.13 12.77
N GLY A 37 -25.67 -76.38 12.63
CA GLY A 37 -24.87 -77.06 13.63
C GLY A 37 -23.51 -76.47 13.88
N LEU A 38 -22.82 -76.05 12.82
CA LEU A 38 -21.54 -75.31 12.96
C LEU A 38 -21.72 -73.94 13.59
N SER A 39 -22.80 -73.21 13.28
CA SER A 39 -23.07 -71.93 13.88
C SER A 39 -23.41 -71.99 15.37
N ALA A 40 -24.03 -73.12 15.81
CA ALA A 40 -24.32 -73.34 17.22
C ALA A 40 -23.12 -73.80 18.06
N PHE A 41 -22.04 -74.27 17.40
CA PHE A 41 -20.79 -74.63 18.08
C PHE A 41 -19.73 -73.53 18.06
N SER A 42 -19.98 -72.39 17.35
CA SER A 42 -19.07 -71.29 17.25
C SER A 42 -19.35 -70.18 18.25
N SER A 43 -20.13 -70.36 19.25
CA SER A 43 -20.29 -69.44 20.37
C SER A 43 -19.29 -69.78 21.47
N SER A 44 -18.00 -69.76 21.15
CA SER A 44 -17.00 -69.50 22.15
C SER A 44 -16.93 -67.94 22.23
N GLU A 45 -17.60 -67.35 23.18
CA GLU A 45 -17.28 -66.09 23.70
C GLU A 45 -15.81 -66.15 24.15
N ILE A 46 -14.91 -65.67 23.26
CA ILE A 46 -13.61 -65.24 23.70
C ILE A 46 -13.94 -63.93 24.45
N GLU A 47 -14.11 -64.02 25.74
CA GLU A 47 -14.01 -62.88 26.64
C GLU A 47 -12.57 -62.36 26.52
N VAL A 48 -12.38 -61.52 25.49
CA VAL A 48 -11.19 -60.67 25.43
C VAL A 48 -11.38 -59.73 26.59
N ASP A 49 -10.78 -60.07 27.70
CA ASP A 49 -10.52 -59.16 28.79
C ASP A 49 -9.53 -58.11 28.23
N ALA A 50 -10.06 -57.27 27.33
CA ALA A 50 -9.37 -56.07 26.83
C ALA A 50 -9.45 -55.07 27.99
N THR A 51 -8.63 -55.28 29.00
CA THR A 51 -8.16 -54.15 29.77
C THR A 51 -7.62 -53.14 28.74
N PRO A 52 -8.26 -51.98 28.55
CA PRO A 52 -7.81 -51.04 27.55
C PRO A 52 -6.34 -50.71 27.85
N GLU A 53 -5.46 -51.12 26.93
CA GLU A 53 -4.03 -50.89 27.03
C GLU A 53 -3.83 -49.38 27.20
N ALA A 54 -3.26 -48.98 28.34
CA ALA A 54 -3.06 -47.57 28.65
C ALA A 54 -2.12 -46.94 27.61
N ILE A 55 -2.60 -45.93 26.93
CA ILE A 55 -1.86 -45.19 25.90
C ILE A 55 -0.66 -44.50 26.55
N PRO A 56 0.57 -44.78 26.12
CA PRO A 56 1.73 -44.09 26.65
C PRO A 56 1.71 -42.60 26.19
N VAL A 57 1.82 -41.67 27.14
CA VAL A 57 1.81 -40.21 26.88
C VAL A 57 2.95 -39.56 27.62
N VAL A 58 3.51 -38.49 27.02
CA VAL A 58 4.45 -37.58 27.67
C VAL A 58 3.63 -36.44 28.22
N ALA A 59 3.71 -36.23 29.53
CA ALA A 59 3.06 -35.09 30.19
C ALA A 59 4.11 -34.19 30.82
N ARG A 60 3.91 -32.87 30.73
CA ARG A 60 4.71 -31.84 31.42
C ARG A 60 3.81 -31.03 32.34
N PRO A 61 4.31 -30.54 33.48
CA PRO A 61 3.53 -29.65 34.34
C PRO A 61 3.19 -28.37 33.57
N ALA A 62 1.96 -27.91 33.66
CA ALA A 62 1.55 -26.62 33.14
C ALA A 62 2.16 -25.50 33.94
N HIS A 63 2.88 -24.59 33.31
CA HIS A 63 3.47 -23.41 33.92
C HIS A 63 2.80 -22.16 33.45
N LEU A 64 2.12 -21.45 34.35
CA LEU A 64 1.46 -20.17 34.07
C LEU A 64 2.50 -19.04 34.10
N GLN A 65 2.78 -18.45 32.99
CA GLN A 65 3.82 -17.43 32.82
C GLN A 65 3.27 -16.17 32.16
N SER A 66 3.99 -15.07 32.33
CA SER A 66 3.76 -13.85 31.56
C SER A 66 4.65 -13.87 30.33
N LEU A 67 4.05 -14.08 29.16
CA LEU A 67 4.75 -14.27 27.89
C LEU A 67 4.26 -13.28 26.84
N SER A 68 5.12 -12.94 25.90
CA SER A 68 4.78 -12.09 24.74
C SER A 68 4.43 -12.96 23.55
N PRO A 69 3.17 -12.93 23.08
CA PRO A 69 2.78 -13.65 21.87
C PRO A 69 3.42 -13.02 20.64
N GLU A 70 3.77 -13.85 19.68
CA GLU A 70 4.31 -13.44 18.39
C GLU A 70 3.34 -13.79 17.27
N ILE A 71 3.32 -12.93 16.26
CA ILE A 71 2.57 -13.11 15.01
C ILE A 71 3.61 -13.19 13.89
N HIS A 72 3.69 -14.34 13.22
CA HIS A 72 4.58 -14.57 12.08
C HIS A 72 3.76 -14.48 10.80
N VAL A 73 4.12 -13.53 9.93
CA VAL A 73 3.40 -13.24 8.69
C VAL A 73 4.35 -12.79 7.60
N PHE A 74 3.92 -12.90 6.34
CA PHE A 74 4.67 -12.33 5.22
C PHE A 74 4.25 -10.90 4.98
N GLY A 75 5.24 -10.01 4.92
CA GLY A 75 5.10 -8.64 4.48
C GLY A 75 5.60 -8.44 3.06
N ARG A 76 5.17 -7.37 2.42
CA ARG A 76 5.68 -6.95 1.12
C ARG A 76 6.31 -5.58 1.22
N VAL A 77 7.51 -5.46 0.68
CA VAL A 77 8.20 -4.16 0.58
C VAL A 77 7.52 -3.31 -0.48
N GLU A 78 7.02 -2.15 -0.09
CA GLU A 78 6.37 -1.17 -0.95
C GLU A 78 6.99 0.21 -0.74
N ASN A 79 6.80 1.10 -1.71
CA ASN A 79 7.12 2.51 -1.54
C ASN A 79 5.91 3.35 -1.94
N PRO A 80 5.31 4.11 -1.02
CA PRO A 80 4.16 4.97 -1.32
C PRO A 80 4.55 6.16 -2.20
N ASN A 81 5.80 6.59 -2.18
CA ASN A 81 6.31 7.76 -2.88
C ASN A 81 7.00 7.36 -4.20
N THR A 82 6.28 6.63 -5.03
CA THR A 82 6.73 6.34 -6.40
C THR A 82 6.24 7.44 -7.34
N THR A 83 7.18 8.11 -8.00
CA THR A 83 6.87 9.19 -8.95
C THR A 83 7.11 8.72 -10.38
N ALA A 84 6.08 8.88 -11.22
CA ALA A 84 6.18 8.66 -12.65
C ALA A 84 6.50 9.98 -13.36
N LEU A 85 7.70 10.11 -13.89
CA LEU A 85 8.09 11.25 -14.73
C LEU A 85 7.41 11.12 -16.08
N ARG A 86 6.70 12.18 -16.47
CA ARG A 86 5.94 12.23 -17.72
C ARG A 86 6.49 13.30 -18.64
N ALA A 87 6.52 13.03 -19.93
CA ALA A 87 6.83 14.04 -20.93
C ALA A 87 5.73 15.10 -20.94
N ALA A 88 6.10 16.38 -20.88
CA ALA A 88 5.15 17.48 -20.93
C ALA A 88 4.64 17.77 -22.35
N THR A 89 5.44 17.46 -23.35
CA THR A 89 5.16 17.74 -24.75
C THR A 89 5.64 16.58 -25.64
N LEU A 90 5.13 16.53 -26.84
CA LEU A 90 5.57 15.59 -27.86
C LEU A 90 6.96 15.97 -28.38
N ALA A 91 7.92 15.05 -28.26
CA ALA A 91 9.28 15.24 -28.77
C ALA A 91 10.01 13.91 -28.98
N TYR A 92 11.18 13.94 -29.62
CA TYR A 92 12.07 12.78 -29.73
C TYR A 92 13.07 12.74 -28.60
N VAL A 93 13.42 11.55 -28.14
CA VAL A 93 14.47 11.35 -27.11
C VAL A 93 15.84 11.50 -27.75
N THR A 94 16.63 12.42 -27.22
CA THR A 94 18.03 12.61 -27.67
C THR A 94 19.03 11.95 -26.74
N GLU A 95 18.74 11.89 -25.44
CA GLU A 95 19.66 11.38 -24.42
C GLU A 95 18.89 10.70 -23.28
N VAL A 96 19.41 9.57 -22.78
CA VAL A 96 18.91 8.86 -21.62
C VAL A 96 20.11 8.56 -20.70
N ASN A 97 20.13 9.21 -19.53
CA ASN A 97 21.28 9.14 -18.59
C ASN A 97 21.02 8.27 -17.36
N GLY A 98 19.85 7.68 -17.24
CA GLY A 98 19.50 6.76 -16.16
C GLY A 98 19.68 5.30 -16.54
N ARG A 99 19.88 4.44 -15.53
CA ARG A 99 19.74 2.99 -15.63
C ARG A 99 18.78 2.49 -14.57
N GLU A 100 18.03 1.44 -14.87
CA GLU A 100 17.18 0.80 -13.86
C GLU A 100 18.01 0.30 -12.68
N GLY A 101 17.58 0.58 -11.46
CA GLY A 101 18.31 0.32 -10.22
C GLY A 101 19.36 1.37 -9.85
N GLN A 102 19.59 2.40 -10.68
CA GLN A 102 20.59 3.45 -10.39
C GLN A 102 20.05 4.41 -9.35
N LYS A 103 20.89 4.75 -8.34
CA LYS A 103 20.65 5.85 -7.41
C LYS A 103 20.95 7.18 -8.11
N VAL A 104 20.09 8.16 -7.94
CA VAL A 104 20.18 9.50 -8.51
C VAL A 104 19.92 10.55 -7.45
N ALA A 105 20.60 11.67 -7.56
CA ALA A 105 20.41 12.84 -6.68
C ALA A 105 19.38 13.81 -7.28
N ALA A 106 18.75 14.61 -6.43
CA ALA A 106 17.86 15.67 -6.86
C ALA A 106 18.59 16.62 -7.85
N GLY A 107 17.96 16.90 -9.00
CA GLY A 107 18.54 17.71 -10.06
C GLY A 107 19.36 16.96 -11.11
N ASP A 108 19.69 15.70 -10.90
CA ASP A 108 20.41 14.89 -11.90
C ASP A 108 19.63 14.81 -13.21
N LEU A 109 20.32 14.99 -14.33
CA LEU A 109 19.74 14.86 -15.66
C LEU A 109 19.44 13.39 -15.96
N LEU A 110 18.17 13.07 -16.12
CA LEU A 110 17.69 11.71 -16.40
C LEU A 110 17.42 11.48 -17.88
N LEU A 111 16.79 12.44 -18.54
CA LEU A 111 16.40 12.31 -19.93
C LEU A 111 16.36 13.70 -20.59
N ARG A 112 16.81 13.77 -21.83
CA ARG A 112 16.69 14.96 -22.67
C ARG A 112 15.89 14.64 -23.92
N LEU A 113 14.95 15.49 -24.19
CA LEU A 113 14.19 15.51 -25.42
C LEU A 113 14.77 16.47 -26.45
N ASP A 114 14.43 16.33 -27.72
CA ASP A 114 14.87 17.25 -28.77
C ASP A 114 14.32 18.65 -28.52
N ASP A 115 15.20 19.60 -28.27
CA ASP A 115 14.88 20.96 -27.87
C ASP A 115 15.04 21.99 -29.01
N ARG A 116 15.42 21.54 -30.21
CA ARG A 116 15.74 22.44 -31.34
C ARG A 116 14.57 23.37 -31.69
N ASP A 117 13.36 22.82 -31.78
CA ASP A 117 12.16 23.59 -32.12
C ASP A 117 11.76 24.55 -30.99
N ALA A 118 11.91 24.11 -29.72
CA ALA A 118 11.66 24.95 -28.57
C ALA A 118 12.64 26.13 -28.47
N ARG A 119 13.95 25.88 -28.74
CA ARG A 119 14.95 26.95 -28.79
C ARG A 119 14.66 27.93 -29.92
N LEU A 120 14.17 27.49 -31.08
CA LEU A 120 13.74 28.38 -32.15
C LEU A 120 12.53 29.23 -31.72
N SER A 121 11.58 28.62 -31.00
CA SER A 121 10.43 29.36 -30.46
C SER A 121 10.85 30.43 -29.45
N VAL A 122 11.75 30.11 -28.53
CA VAL A 122 12.30 31.09 -27.56
C VAL A 122 12.91 32.29 -28.32
N ARG A 123 13.79 32.02 -29.29
CA ARG A 123 14.40 33.12 -30.09
C ARG A 123 13.39 33.94 -30.83
N ARG A 124 12.32 33.35 -31.36
CA ARG A 124 11.24 34.08 -32.02
C ARG A 124 10.51 35.01 -31.07
N PHE A 125 10.20 34.56 -29.86
CA PHE A 125 9.50 35.38 -28.86
C PHE A 125 10.43 36.43 -28.22
N GLU A 126 11.75 36.16 -28.09
CA GLU A 126 12.74 37.16 -27.73
C GLU A 126 12.78 38.33 -28.73
N ALA A 127 12.76 38.01 -30.04
CA ALA A 127 12.70 39.04 -31.09
C ALA A 127 11.36 39.81 -31.04
N ALA A 128 10.22 39.14 -30.81
CA ALA A 128 8.93 39.83 -30.68
C ALA A 128 8.86 40.73 -29.45
N LEU A 129 9.46 40.32 -28.32
CA LEU A 129 9.58 41.16 -27.14
C LEU A 129 10.45 42.43 -27.42
N THR A 130 11.59 42.24 -28.10
CA THR A 130 12.46 43.36 -28.50
C THR A 130 11.73 44.36 -29.39
N GLU A 131 10.93 43.87 -30.35
CA GLU A 131 10.10 44.71 -31.22
C GLU A 131 9.04 45.47 -30.40
N ALA A 132 8.32 44.81 -29.50
CA ALA A 132 7.30 45.42 -28.65
C ALA A 132 7.90 46.50 -27.73
N GLN A 133 9.08 46.23 -27.13
CA GLN A 133 9.81 47.18 -26.34
C GLN A 133 10.24 48.43 -27.14
N GLY A 134 10.72 48.20 -28.36
CA GLY A 134 11.06 49.31 -29.27
C GLY A 134 9.86 50.19 -29.61
N GLU A 135 8.69 49.59 -29.85
CA GLU A 135 7.43 50.34 -30.08
C GLU A 135 7.02 51.12 -28.82
N TYR A 136 7.06 50.48 -27.64
CA TYR A 136 6.76 51.15 -26.37
C TYR A 136 7.66 52.38 -26.13
N GLU A 137 8.97 52.26 -26.31
CA GLU A 137 9.90 53.37 -26.12
C GLU A 137 9.66 54.52 -27.13
N ARG A 138 9.26 54.17 -28.36
CA ARG A 138 8.86 55.19 -29.36
C ARG A 138 7.60 55.93 -28.89
N MET A 139 6.56 55.23 -28.47
CA MET A 139 5.31 55.84 -27.97
C MET A 139 5.56 56.67 -26.70
N ARG A 140 6.41 56.19 -25.82
CA ARG A 140 6.84 56.90 -24.61
C ARG A 140 7.55 58.23 -24.95
N ALA A 141 8.48 58.21 -25.91
CA ALA A 141 9.18 59.41 -26.34
C ALA A 141 8.21 60.44 -26.95
N GLN A 142 7.22 59.98 -27.75
CA GLN A 142 6.17 60.85 -28.30
C GLN A 142 5.32 61.47 -27.19
N GLN A 143 4.84 60.67 -26.23
CA GLN A 143 4.06 61.15 -25.09
C GLN A 143 4.82 62.22 -24.30
N ILE A 144 6.15 62.04 -24.05
CA ILE A 144 6.98 62.99 -23.33
C ILE A 144 7.07 64.29 -24.12
N ALA A 145 7.23 64.24 -25.44
CA ALA A 145 7.28 65.45 -26.28
C ALA A 145 5.96 66.21 -26.25
N GLU A 146 4.82 65.50 -26.41
CA GLU A 146 3.49 66.13 -26.37
C GLU A 146 3.12 66.63 -24.97
N SER A 147 3.56 65.99 -23.89
CA SER A 147 3.42 66.51 -22.52
C SER A 147 4.09 67.85 -22.33
N LYS A 148 5.30 68.04 -22.89
CA LYS A 148 6.03 69.37 -22.86
C LYS A 148 5.28 70.39 -23.68
N ASN A 149 4.77 70.03 -24.85
CA ASN A 149 3.96 70.93 -25.69
C ASN A 149 2.68 71.36 -24.95
N ALA A 150 1.99 70.50 -24.30
CA ALA A 150 0.79 70.76 -23.50
C ALA A 150 1.12 71.68 -22.34
N GLU A 151 2.26 71.50 -21.67
CA GLU A 151 2.77 72.41 -20.61
C GLU A 151 3.05 73.81 -21.13
N HIS A 152 3.65 73.91 -22.30
CA HIS A 152 3.87 75.20 -22.90
C HIS A 152 2.59 75.94 -23.29
N GLN A 153 1.62 75.22 -23.90
CA GLN A 153 0.30 75.78 -24.24
C GLN A 153 -0.47 76.24 -22.98
N ARG A 154 -0.42 75.42 -21.92
CA ARG A 154 -1.03 75.81 -20.63
C ARG A 154 -0.45 77.05 -20.04
N ARG A 155 0.88 77.27 -20.09
CA ARG A 155 1.54 78.53 -19.63
C ARG A 155 1.12 79.75 -20.47
N LEU A 156 1.02 79.60 -21.80
CA LEU A 156 0.53 80.63 -22.68
C LEU A 156 -0.91 81.03 -22.37
N PHE A 157 -1.77 80.06 -22.18
CA PHE A 157 -3.15 80.29 -21.78
C PHE A 157 -3.24 81.00 -20.41
N GLU A 158 -2.50 80.56 -19.39
CA GLU A 158 -2.46 81.21 -18.08
C GLU A 158 -2.02 82.65 -18.16
N LEU A 159 -1.01 82.96 -18.99
CA LEU A 159 -0.53 84.38 -19.22
C LEU A 159 -1.64 85.22 -19.89
N THR A 160 -2.38 84.64 -20.81
CA THR A 160 -3.53 85.30 -21.49
C THR A 160 -4.66 85.55 -20.50
N VAL A 161 -5.00 84.61 -19.64
CA VAL A 161 -6.00 84.81 -18.57
C VAL A 161 -5.59 85.88 -17.62
N LYS A 162 -4.34 85.98 -17.13
CA LYS A 162 -3.81 87.06 -16.29
C LYS A 162 -3.85 88.39 -16.98
N LYS A 163 -3.63 88.45 -18.28
CA LYS A 163 -3.75 89.67 -19.09
C LYS A 163 -5.21 90.10 -19.16
N GLN A 164 -6.13 89.18 -19.42
CA GLN A 164 -7.56 89.48 -19.46
C GLN A 164 -8.07 90.03 -18.13
N GLU A 165 -7.73 89.44 -16.99
CA GLU A 165 -8.16 89.88 -15.64
C GLU A 165 -7.67 91.40 -15.41
N ARG A 166 -6.46 91.72 -15.83
CA ARG A 166 -5.98 93.09 -15.73
C ARG A 166 -6.79 94.00 -16.64
N PHE A 167 -7.06 93.59 -17.87
CA PHE A 167 -7.86 94.40 -18.85
C PHE A 167 -9.32 94.54 -18.43
N GLN A 168 -9.89 93.54 -17.82
CA GLN A 168 -11.22 93.64 -17.25
C GLN A 168 -11.33 94.68 -16.16
N THR A 169 -10.31 94.78 -15.31
CA THR A 169 -10.20 95.86 -14.30
C THR A 169 -10.08 97.26 -14.92
N LEU A 170 -9.31 97.44 -16.02
CA LEU A 170 -9.20 98.62 -16.72
C LEU A 170 -10.47 98.99 -17.48
N PHE A 171 -11.15 98.07 -18.10
CA PHE A 171 -12.44 98.23 -18.78
C PHE A 171 -13.52 98.67 -17.80
N SER A 172 -13.64 98.07 -16.65
CA SER A 172 -14.59 98.52 -15.60
C SER A 172 -14.36 99.97 -15.10
N LYS A 173 -13.14 100.45 -15.23
CA LYS A 173 -12.74 101.88 -14.91
C LYS A 173 -12.88 102.80 -16.11
N GLY A 174 -13.36 102.29 -17.28
CA GLY A 174 -13.50 103.13 -18.49
C GLY A 174 -12.17 103.51 -19.15
N GLN A 175 -11.08 102.85 -18.89
CA GLN A 175 -9.74 103.16 -19.36
C GLN A 175 -9.29 102.50 -20.68
N ILE A 176 -10.12 101.52 -21.16
CA ILE A 176 -9.93 100.84 -22.45
C ILE A 176 -11.30 100.76 -23.20
N SER A 177 -11.20 100.60 -24.54
CA SER A 177 -12.39 100.44 -25.37
C SER A 177 -13.03 99.01 -25.28
N ALA A 178 -14.36 98.89 -25.59
CA ALA A 178 -15.00 97.65 -25.70
C ALA A 178 -14.39 96.73 -26.78
N THR A 179 -13.97 97.34 -27.90
CA THR A 179 -13.34 96.61 -29.01
C THR A 179 -11.97 95.98 -28.56
N ASP A 180 -11.17 96.66 -27.72
CA ASP A 180 -9.90 96.14 -27.24
C ASP A 180 -10.17 94.98 -26.23
N TYR A 181 -11.20 95.09 -25.42
CA TYR A 181 -11.60 93.98 -24.50
C TYR A 181 -12.10 92.76 -25.24
N ASP A 182 -13.02 92.95 -26.23
CA ASP A 182 -13.55 91.87 -27.08
C ASP A 182 -12.44 91.17 -27.86
N ALA A 183 -11.47 91.92 -28.39
CA ALA A 183 -10.28 91.33 -29.07
C ALA A 183 -9.47 90.44 -28.14
N LEU A 184 -9.33 90.83 -26.87
CA LEU A 184 -8.59 90.04 -25.89
C LEU A 184 -9.39 88.79 -25.46
N GLU A 185 -10.69 88.90 -25.33
CA GLU A 185 -11.55 87.73 -25.07
C GLU A 185 -11.52 86.71 -26.19
N GLN A 186 -11.56 87.17 -27.45
CA GLN A 186 -11.36 86.30 -28.60
C GLN A 186 -9.98 85.62 -28.55
N GLN A 187 -8.90 86.33 -28.24
CA GLN A 187 -7.58 85.75 -28.07
C GLN A 187 -7.48 84.71 -26.95
N ARG A 188 -8.21 84.93 -25.83
CA ARG A 188 -8.33 83.92 -24.74
C ARG A 188 -9.02 82.68 -25.20
N LEU A 189 -10.16 82.77 -25.92
CA LEU A 189 -10.89 81.61 -26.46
C LEU A 189 -10.04 80.86 -27.49
N GLU A 190 -9.29 81.55 -28.36
CA GLU A 190 -8.39 80.85 -29.28
C GLU A 190 -7.30 80.03 -28.55
N MET A 191 -6.70 80.61 -27.46
CA MET A 191 -5.69 79.96 -26.67
C MET A 191 -6.33 78.73 -25.88
N GLU A 192 -7.57 78.85 -25.39
CA GLU A 192 -8.26 77.85 -24.73
C GLU A 192 -8.56 76.65 -25.66
N MET A 193 -9.00 76.94 -26.91
CA MET A 193 -9.21 75.93 -27.93
C MET A 193 -7.92 75.17 -28.28
N ALA A 194 -6.80 75.90 -28.43
CA ALA A 194 -5.49 75.36 -28.71
C ALA A 194 -5.00 74.42 -27.55
N LEU A 195 -5.21 74.84 -26.30
CA LEU A 195 -4.89 74.04 -25.13
C LEU A 195 -5.75 72.70 -25.09
N ASN A 196 -7.06 72.86 -25.28
CA ASN A 196 -7.97 71.69 -25.30
C ASN A 196 -7.57 70.70 -26.40
N GLN A 197 -7.21 71.17 -27.57
CA GLN A 197 -6.74 70.32 -28.66
C GLN A 197 -5.43 69.60 -28.29
N GLN A 198 -4.47 70.30 -27.64
CA GLN A 198 -3.23 69.71 -27.19
C GLN A 198 -3.43 68.66 -26.07
N GLU A 199 -4.34 68.95 -25.14
CA GLU A 199 -4.69 68.00 -24.08
C GLU A 199 -5.38 66.71 -24.62
N MET A 200 -6.25 66.83 -25.64
CA MET A 200 -6.80 65.69 -26.34
C MET A 200 -5.71 64.86 -27.05
N LEU A 201 -4.74 65.53 -27.69
CA LEU A 201 -3.62 64.86 -28.35
C LEU A 201 -2.75 64.10 -27.34
N LEU A 202 -2.46 64.72 -26.20
CA LEU A 202 -1.71 64.11 -25.09
C LEU A 202 -2.46 62.84 -24.57
N ALA A 203 -3.76 62.93 -24.32
CA ALA A 203 -4.59 61.79 -23.87
C ALA A 203 -4.59 60.63 -24.89
N SER A 204 -4.57 60.99 -26.21
CA SER A 204 -4.45 59.98 -27.27
C SER A 204 -3.11 59.25 -27.20
N HIS A 205 -2.00 59.98 -27.02
CA HIS A 205 -0.66 59.39 -26.90
C HIS A 205 -0.47 58.60 -25.62
N GLU A 206 -1.12 58.99 -24.50
CA GLU A 206 -1.16 58.18 -23.29
C GLU A 206 -1.85 56.87 -23.52
N SER A 207 -3.00 56.83 -24.21
CA SER A 207 -3.72 55.60 -24.59
C SER A 207 -2.90 54.71 -25.53
N GLN A 208 -2.17 55.33 -26.49
CA GLN A 208 -1.31 54.58 -27.40
C GLN A 208 -0.13 53.96 -26.65
N ARG A 209 0.49 54.69 -25.72
CA ARG A 209 1.56 54.16 -24.85
C ARG A 209 1.06 53.02 -23.98
N ALA A 210 -0.13 53.15 -23.36
CA ALA A 210 -0.75 52.06 -22.56
C ALA A 210 -1.03 50.84 -23.41
N SER A 211 -1.45 51.01 -24.66
CA SER A 211 -1.62 49.90 -25.60
C SER A 211 -0.31 49.22 -25.99
N ALA A 212 0.75 50.00 -26.17
CA ALA A 212 2.10 49.48 -26.43
C ALA A 212 2.67 48.75 -25.22
N ASP A 213 2.44 49.24 -24.00
CA ASP A 213 2.81 48.60 -22.73
C ASP A 213 2.14 47.23 -22.62
N ALA A 214 0.82 47.14 -22.89
CA ALA A 214 0.09 45.89 -22.90
C ALA A 214 0.64 44.86 -23.93
N ARG A 215 1.23 45.32 -25.05
CA ARG A 215 1.90 44.45 -26.01
C ARG A 215 3.23 43.94 -25.47
N VAL A 216 4.00 44.73 -24.75
CA VAL A 216 5.22 44.27 -24.07
C VAL A 216 4.91 43.21 -23.08
N ILE A 217 3.92 43.42 -22.19
CA ILE A 217 3.49 42.40 -21.19
C ILE A 217 3.07 41.08 -21.86
N ARG A 218 2.34 41.19 -22.99
CA ARG A 218 1.97 40.00 -23.74
C ARG A 218 3.19 39.26 -24.30
N ALA A 219 4.09 39.96 -24.95
CA ALA A 219 5.30 39.37 -25.52
C ALA A 219 6.23 38.78 -24.45
N GLU A 220 6.30 39.37 -23.25
CA GLU A 220 7.00 38.82 -22.09
C GLU A 220 6.35 37.51 -21.63
N THR A 221 5.01 37.45 -21.57
CA THR A 221 4.26 36.25 -21.21
C THR A 221 4.50 35.12 -22.20
N ASP A 222 4.43 35.42 -23.51
CA ASP A 222 4.66 34.46 -24.58
C ASP A 222 6.10 33.92 -24.55
N LEU A 223 7.09 34.78 -24.27
CA LEU A 223 8.47 34.35 -24.06
C LEU A 223 8.62 33.46 -22.86
N GLN A 224 8.01 33.80 -21.73
CA GLN A 224 8.04 33.01 -20.50
C GLN A 224 7.44 31.64 -20.71
N GLU A 225 6.30 31.52 -21.37
CA GLU A 225 5.68 30.26 -21.75
C GLU A 225 6.61 29.40 -22.61
N SER A 226 7.27 30.02 -23.60
CA SER A 226 8.21 29.31 -24.47
C SER A 226 9.44 28.81 -23.71
N MET A 227 9.97 29.60 -22.74
CA MET A 227 11.07 29.16 -21.87
C MET A 227 10.68 28.00 -20.98
N LEU A 228 9.48 28.02 -20.37
CA LEU A 228 8.97 26.88 -19.59
C LEU A 228 8.81 25.62 -20.45
N ASN A 229 8.37 25.77 -21.69
CA ASN A 229 8.26 24.64 -22.61
C ASN A 229 9.64 24.07 -23.00
N LEU A 230 10.65 24.90 -23.13
CA LEU A 230 12.05 24.47 -23.32
C LEU A 230 12.60 23.76 -22.08
N GLU A 231 12.37 24.26 -20.88
CA GLU A 231 12.80 23.65 -19.62
C GLU A 231 12.20 22.25 -19.46
N ARG A 232 10.92 22.08 -19.77
CA ARG A 232 10.20 20.79 -19.68
C ARG A 232 10.70 19.70 -20.63
N LEU A 233 11.55 20.03 -21.59
CA LEU A 233 12.23 19.06 -22.47
C LEU A 233 13.45 18.40 -21.80
N THR A 234 13.87 18.92 -20.66
CA THR A 234 14.93 18.35 -19.83
C THR A 234 14.32 17.80 -18.57
N LEU A 235 14.31 16.48 -18.43
CA LEU A 235 13.76 15.80 -17.26
C LEU A 235 14.87 15.51 -16.26
N THR A 236 14.74 16.08 -15.08
CA THR A 236 15.66 15.89 -13.95
C THR A 236 14.99 15.15 -12.82
N ALA A 237 15.78 14.55 -11.94
CA ALA A 237 15.29 13.90 -10.74
C ALA A 237 14.69 14.93 -9.77
N PRO A 238 13.42 14.79 -9.34
CA PRO A 238 12.77 15.76 -8.43
C PRO A 238 13.24 15.61 -6.98
N PHE A 239 13.85 14.49 -6.61
CA PHE A 239 14.35 14.14 -5.28
C PHE A 239 15.45 13.07 -5.38
N ASP A 240 16.18 12.87 -4.28
CA ASP A 240 17.12 11.76 -4.15
C ASP A 240 16.40 10.43 -4.15
N GLY A 241 16.74 9.53 -5.07
CA GLY A 241 15.99 8.30 -5.21
C GLY A 241 16.65 7.25 -6.09
N THR A 242 15.90 6.23 -6.42
CA THR A 242 16.34 5.14 -7.31
C THR A 242 15.40 5.00 -8.50
N VAL A 243 15.98 4.79 -9.68
CA VAL A 243 15.22 4.55 -10.92
C VAL A 243 14.63 3.14 -10.89
N ILE A 244 13.28 3.05 -11.01
CA ILE A 244 12.57 1.75 -11.07
C ILE A 244 12.58 1.20 -12.48
N GLN A 245 12.15 2.04 -13.44
CA GLN A 245 11.91 1.64 -14.82
C GLN A 245 12.11 2.80 -15.77
N ILE A 246 12.62 2.50 -16.96
CA ILE A 246 12.81 3.44 -18.06
C ILE A 246 11.99 2.99 -19.25
N ASN A 247 11.01 3.80 -19.64
CA ASN A 247 10.11 3.52 -20.78
C ASN A 247 10.47 4.37 -22.02
N ALA A 248 11.68 4.91 -22.07
CA ALA A 248 12.15 5.75 -23.15
C ALA A 248 13.44 5.21 -23.76
N ALA A 249 13.55 5.18 -25.06
CA ALA A 249 14.76 4.82 -25.80
C ALA A 249 15.24 5.98 -26.66
N ILE A 250 16.54 6.13 -26.83
CA ILE A 250 17.13 7.16 -27.71
C ILE A 250 16.56 7.02 -29.12
N GLY A 251 16.10 8.13 -29.69
CA GLY A 251 15.43 8.20 -31.00
C GLY A 251 13.94 7.86 -30.98
N ALA A 252 13.38 7.40 -29.86
CA ALA A 252 11.96 7.17 -29.74
C ALA A 252 11.19 8.49 -29.71
N ARG A 253 9.99 8.47 -30.30
CA ARG A 253 9.01 9.55 -30.20
C ARG A 253 8.17 9.33 -28.95
N ILE A 254 8.07 10.34 -28.11
CA ILE A 254 7.30 10.34 -26.87
C ILE A 254 6.15 11.33 -27.00
N ASP A 255 4.95 10.89 -26.65
CA ASP A 255 3.76 11.74 -26.64
C ASP A 255 3.61 12.49 -25.30
N ALA A 256 2.91 13.62 -25.33
CA ALA A 256 2.60 14.39 -24.12
C ALA A 256 1.81 13.53 -23.11
N GLY A 257 2.20 13.55 -21.84
CA GLY A 257 1.60 12.76 -20.77
C GLY A 257 2.11 11.31 -20.67
N GLN A 258 2.91 10.84 -21.63
CA GLN A 258 3.50 9.50 -21.58
C GLN A 258 4.53 9.41 -20.45
N THR A 259 4.45 8.35 -19.65
CA THR A 259 5.45 8.05 -18.61
C THR A 259 6.75 7.58 -19.27
N VAL A 260 7.84 8.29 -19.01
CA VAL A 260 9.16 8.02 -19.57
C VAL A 260 10.10 7.33 -18.59
N MET A 261 9.90 7.58 -17.30
CA MET A 261 10.71 7.00 -16.22
C MET A 261 9.92 6.97 -14.94
N SER A 262 10.20 6.04 -14.07
CA SER A 262 9.63 5.96 -12.70
C SER A 262 10.75 5.92 -11.69
N LEU A 263 10.60 6.71 -10.61
CA LEU A 263 11.55 6.79 -9.49
C LEU A 263 10.84 6.56 -8.17
N PHE A 264 11.57 6.12 -7.17
CA PHE A 264 11.10 6.12 -5.79
C PHE A 264 12.15 6.74 -4.86
N ASN A 265 11.69 7.34 -3.77
CA ASN A 265 12.56 7.81 -2.70
C ASN A 265 12.86 6.64 -1.75
N ALA A 266 14.15 6.30 -1.56
CA ALA A 266 14.57 5.21 -0.69
C ALA A 266 14.12 5.39 0.77
N ASP A 267 14.06 6.64 1.26
CA ASP A 267 13.71 6.98 2.64
C ASP A 267 12.23 6.69 2.99
N SER A 268 11.41 6.39 2.00
CA SER A 268 9.97 6.15 2.17
C SER A 268 9.58 4.68 2.00
N GLN A 269 10.54 3.75 2.10
CA GLN A 269 10.22 2.32 2.02
C GLN A 269 9.42 1.88 3.24
N GLN A 270 8.41 1.07 2.98
CA GLN A 270 7.56 0.48 4.02
C GLN A 270 7.32 -0.99 3.75
N VAL A 271 7.10 -1.75 4.80
CA VAL A 271 6.66 -3.14 4.73
C VAL A 271 5.17 -3.18 5.02
N ARG A 272 4.40 -3.63 4.05
CA ARG A 272 2.96 -3.86 4.20
C ARG A 272 2.72 -5.32 4.57
N VAL A 273 2.01 -5.52 5.67
CA VAL A 273 1.62 -6.81 6.20
C VAL A 273 0.09 -6.90 6.21
N SER A 274 -0.47 -8.04 5.85
CA SER A 274 -1.92 -8.27 5.96
C SER A 274 -2.18 -9.22 7.13
N LEU A 275 -2.79 -8.70 8.20
CA LEU A 275 -3.11 -9.46 9.40
C LEU A 275 -4.54 -10.00 9.35
N SER A 276 -4.77 -11.14 10.01
CA SER A 276 -6.13 -11.62 10.28
C SER A 276 -6.88 -10.59 11.14
N GLU A 277 -8.21 -10.60 11.10
CA GLU A 277 -9.03 -9.68 11.91
C GLU A 277 -8.72 -9.83 13.41
N ARG A 278 -8.47 -11.05 13.86
CA ARG A 278 -8.10 -11.34 15.25
C ARG A 278 -6.77 -10.70 15.64
N ASP A 279 -5.74 -10.89 14.82
CA ASP A 279 -4.39 -10.37 15.09
C ASP A 279 -4.34 -8.85 14.96
N ALA A 280 -5.07 -8.29 14.01
CA ALA A 280 -5.23 -6.85 13.86
C ALA A 280 -5.93 -6.21 15.06
N ASN A 281 -6.97 -6.85 15.60
CA ASN A 281 -7.64 -6.39 16.81
C ASN A 281 -6.73 -6.46 18.04
N ALA A 282 -5.94 -7.53 18.19
CA ALA A 282 -4.96 -7.66 19.25
C ALA A 282 -3.88 -6.57 19.18
N LEU A 283 -3.37 -6.30 17.98
CA LEU A 283 -2.41 -5.22 17.72
C LEU A 283 -3.03 -3.84 18.03
N HIS A 284 -4.25 -3.60 17.54
CA HIS A 284 -4.95 -2.34 17.77
C HIS A 284 -5.22 -2.10 19.26
N ALA A 285 -5.63 -3.12 20.00
CA ALA A 285 -5.82 -3.04 21.44
C ALA A 285 -4.52 -2.71 22.18
N ALA A 286 -3.40 -3.31 21.79
CA ALA A 286 -2.08 -3.02 22.35
C ALA A 286 -1.69 -1.55 22.16
N VAL A 287 -1.79 -1.06 20.91
CA VAL A 287 -1.45 0.33 20.56
C VAL A 287 -2.37 1.33 21.24
N SER A 288 -3.69 1.06 21.28
CA SER A 288 -4.68 1.95 21.92
C SER A 288 -4.47 2.08 23.43
N ASN A 289 -3.91 1.04 24.07
CA ASN A 289 -3.54 1.06 25.49
C ASN A 289 -2.14 1.66 25.75
N GLY A 290 -1.48 2.21 24.72
CA GLY A 290 -0.16 2.82 24.84
C GLY A 290 0.96 1.81 25.08
N LEU A 291 0.76 0.53 24.78
CA LEU A 291 1.75 -0.52 24.92
C LEU A 291 2.64 -0.56 23.68
N SER A 292 3.95 -0.75 23.87
CA SER A 292 4.89 -0.89 22.77
C SER A 292 4.73 -2.24 22.07
N VAL A 293 4.67 -2.20 20.75
CA VAL A 293 4.71 -3.38 19.88
C VAL A 293 6.06 -3.38 19.17
N LEU A 294 6.76 -4.49 19.25
CA LEU A 294 8.00 -4.68 18.52
C LEU A 294 7.70 -5.44 17.23
N ALA A 295 8.33 -5.04 16.15
CA ALA A 295 8.24 -5.76 14.90
C ALA A 295 9.63 -5.86 14.28
N ALA A 296 9.90 -6.97 13.60
CA ALA A 296 11.15 -7.17 12.89
C ALA A 296 10.89 -7.91 11.58
N ALA A 297 11.64 -7.56 10.53
CA ALA A 297 11.62 -8.27 9.26
C ALA A 297 12.91 -9.09 9.08
N ARG A 298 12.80 -10.25 8.48
CA ARG A 298 13.97 -11.09 8.16
C ARG A 298 14.52 -10.70 6.80
N VAL A 299 15.74 -10.17 6.80
CA VAL A 299 16.47 -9.71 5.63
C VAL A 299 17.79 -10.44 5.55
N ALA A 300 18.02 -11.25 4.52
CA ALA A 300 19.28 -11.99 4.33
C ALA A 300 19.75 -12.76 5.60
N ASP A 301 18.81 -13.42 6.29
CA ASP A 301 19.01 -14.17 7.53
C ASP A 301 19.24 -13.36 8.82
N GLU A 302 19.19 -12.05 8.76
CA GLU A 302 19.21 -11.17 9.94
C GLU A 302 17.82 -10.58 10.21
N TRP A 303 17.47 -10.41 11.49
CA TRP A 303 16.26 -9.70 11.91
C TRP A 303 16.56 -8.22 12.02
N VAL A 304 15.80 -7.41 11.28
CA VAL A 304 15.91 -5.95 11.23
C VAL A 304 14.66 -5.36 11.83
N ASP A 305 14.82 -4.51 12.83
CA ASP A 305 13.69 -3.90 13.53
C ASP A 305 12.86 -3.01 12.59
N LEU A 306 11.55 -3.09 12.74
CA LEU A 306 10.58 -2.31 12.01
C LEU A 306 9.81 -1.40 12.98
N GLU A 307 9.54 -0.18 12.56
CA GLU A 307 8.70 0.75 13.31
C GLU A 307 7.26 0.72 12.78
N LEU A 308 6.27 0.58 13.67
CA LEU A 308 4.86 0.62 13.29
C LEU A 308 4.49 2.03 12.83
N LEU A 309 4.07 2.18 11.57
CA LEU A 309 3.60 3.45 11.01
C LEU A 309 2.10 3.63 11.18
N ASP A 310 1.32 2.62 10.77
CA ASP A 310 -0.14 2.74 10.75
C ASP A 310 -0.81 1.35 10.75
N ILE A 311 -2.01 1.31 11.29
CA ILE A 311 -2.91 0.16 11.20
C ILE A 311 -4.07 0.58 10.31
N GLY A 312 -4.13 0.02 9.10
CA GLY A 312 -5.08 0.44 8.07
C GLY A 312 -6.54 0.34 8.53
N ALA A 313 -7.27 1.42 8.39
CA ALA A 313 -8.70 1.49 8.69
C ALA A 313 -9.58 0.84 7.60
N GLN A 314 -9.03 0.42 6.47
CA GLN A 314 -9.77 -0.13 5.34
C GLN A 314 -9.35 -1.57 5.03
N VAL A 315 -10.34 -2.46 4.97
CA VAL A 315 -10.19 -3.77 4.35
C VAL A 315 -10.34 -3.59 2.84
N ARG A 316 -9.30 -3.92 2.06
CA ARG A 316 -9.37 -3.83 0.59
C ARG A 316 -10.32 -4.88 0.05
N SER A 317 -11.21 -4.47 -0.85
CA SER A 317 -12.14 -5.37 -1.54
C SER A 317 -11.39 -6.56 -2.17
N GLY A 318 -11.80 -7.78 -1.82
CA GLY A 318 -11.23 -9.02 -2.36
C GLY A 318 -10.03 -9.60 -1.59
N ARG A 319 -9.62 -9.02 -0.46
CA ARG A 319 -8.64 -9.60 0.47
C ARG A 319 -9.24 -9.71 1.86
N ALA A 320 -9.07 -10.87 2.50
CA ALA A 320 -9.39 -11.03 3.91
C ALA A 320 -8.19 -10.51 4.72
N GLY A 321 -8.40 -9.53 5.62
CA GLY A 321 -7.39 -9.03 6.53
C GLY A 321 -7.27 -7.51 6.56
N THR A 322 -6.64 -7.02 7.62
CA THR A 322 -6.32 -5.60 7.83
C THR A 322 -4.86 -5.37 7.44
N ASP A 323 -4.62 -4.37 6.60
CA ASP A 323 -3.26 -3.98 6.24
C ASP A 323 -2.61 -3.21 7.39
N VAL A 324 -1.40 -3.59 7.75
CA VAL A 324 -0.55 -2.89 8.72
C VAL A 324 0.72 -2.44 8.02
N LEU A 325 1.16 -1.24 8.28
CA LEU A 325 2.30 -0.61 7.66
C LEU A 325 3.42 -0.41 8.68
N PHE A 326 4.60 -0.84 8.31
CA PHE A 326 5.81 -0.65 9.09
C PHE A 326 6.84 0.12 8.27
N ALA A 327 7.55 1.07 8.90
CA ALA A 327 8.71 1.69 8.28
C ALA A 327 9.82 0.66 8.15
N SER A 328 10.47 0.64 6.98
CA SER A 328 11.72 -0.10 6.81
C SER A 328 12.88 0.80 7.24
N PRO A 329 13.89 0.29 7.97
CA PRO A 329 15.06 1.10 8.29
C PRO A 329 15.78 1.52 7.01
N LEU A 330 16.29 2.75 7.04
CA LEU A 330 16.85 3.50 5.90
C LEU A 330 17.99 2.80 5.14
N ASP A 331 18.70 1.87 5.79
CA ASP A 331 19.86 1.19 5.21
C ASP A 331 19.55 -0.21 4.65
N SER A 332 18.32 -0.66 4.70
CA SER A 332 17.98 -1.97 4.13
C SER A 332 17.84 -1.89 2.62
N GLU A 333 18.75 -2.49 1.88
CA GLU A 333 18.67 -2.65 0.41
C GLU A 333 17.57 -3.65 0.01
N LEU A 334 16.34 -3.36 0.44
CA LEU A 334 15.18 -4.19 0.12
C LEU A 334 14.65 -3.83 -1.26
N ALA A 335 14.69 -4.78 -2.17
CA ALA A 335 14.07 -4.59 -3.49
C ALA A 335 12.55 -4.41 -3.34
N LEU A 336 11.99 -3.41 -4.03
CA LEU A 336 10.54 -3.18 -4.08
C LEU A 336 9.82 -4.43 -4.58
N GLY A 337 8.70 -4.74 -3.93
CA GLY A 337 7.89 -5.91 -4.25
C GLY A 337 8.37 -7.22 -3.64
N ARG A 338 9.53 -7.26 -2.98
CA ARG A 338 10.04 -8.45 -2.29
C ARG A 338 9.13 -8.82 -1.12
N ALA A 339 8.87 -10.11 -0.98
CA ALA A 339 8.25 -10.66 0.22
C ALA A 339 9.31 -10.85 1.30
N VAL A 340 9.00 -10.48 2.54
CA VAL A 340 9.84 -10.63 3.72
C VAL A 340 9.05 -11.27 4.84
N ASP A 341 9.70 -12.11 5.65
CA ASP A 341 9.11 -12.62 6.88
C ASP A 341 9.07 -11.50 7.92
N VAL A 342 7.93 -11.31 8.54
CA VAL A 342 7.74 -10.30 9.59
C VAL A 342 7.27 -10.98 10.86
N ARG A 343 7.99 -10.73 11.95
CA ARG A 343 7.62 -11.12 13.30
C ARG A 343 7.15 -9.90 14.06
N ILE A 344 5.92 -9.96 14.57
CA ILE A 344 5.33 -8.91 15.39
C ILE A 344 5.17 -9.46 16.80
N THR A 345 5.87 -8.89 17.77
CA THR A 345 5.82 -9.28 19.17
C THR A 345 4.84 -8.40 19.92
N LEU A 346 3.77 -9.00 20.39
CA LEU A 346 2.74 -8.33 21.18
C LEU A 346 3.22 -8.13 22.64
N PRO A 347 2.63 -7.18 23.35
CA PRO A 347 2.93 -6.96 24.77
C PRO A 347 2.70 -8.20 25.61
N GLN A 348 3.46 -8.31 26.71
CA GLN A 348 3.35 -9.39 27.66
C GLN A 348 1.92 -9.58 28.16
N GLN A 349 1.45 -10.83 28.14
CA GLN A 349 0.15 -11.24 28.67
C GLN A 349 0.38 -12.24 29.81
N ALA A 350 -0.34 -12.06 30.90
CA ALA A 350 -0.26 -12.96 32.07
C ALA A 350 -1.08 -14.24 31.84
N ASN A 351 -0.76 -15.27 32.62
CA ASN A 351 -1.48 -16.54 32.65
C ASN A 351 -1.50 -17.27 31.30
N LEU A 352 -0.38 -17.23 30.59
CA LEU A 352 -0.18 -18.03 29.39
C LEU A 352 0.60 -19.30 29.72
N ILE A 353 0.30 -20.36 28.97
CA ILE A 353 1.00 -21.64 29.05
C ILE A 353 1.63 -21.87 27.68
N GLU A 354 2.93 -22.19 27.69
CA GLU A 354 3.68 -22.54 26.49
C GLU A 354 3.62 -24.04 26.28
N VAL A 355 3.17 -24.46 25.10
CA VAL A 355 3.01 -25.87 24.75
C VAL A 355 3.52 -26.14 23.33
N PRO A 356 4.08 -27.33 23.04
CA PRO A 356 4.43 -27.71 21.66
C PRO A 356 3.19 -27.67 20.76
N LEU A 357 3.38 -27.34 19.46
CA LEU A 357 2.27 -27.25 18.50
C LEU A 357 1.41 -28.52 18.45
N GLN A 358 2.03 -29.67 18.63
CA GLN A 358 1.37 -31.00 18.59
C GLN A 358 0.46 -31.30 19.80
N SER A 359 0.49 -30.46 20.83
CA SER A 359 -0.27 -30.65 22.08
C SER A 359 -1.71 -30.14 21.99
N VAL A 360 -2.01 -29.31 20.98
CA VAL A 360 -3.33 -28.69 20.81
C VAL A 360 -4.10 -29.37 19.68
N TYR A 361 -5.30 -29.84 20.00
CA TYR A 361 -6.19 -30.56 19.08
C TYR A 361 -7.34 -29.66 18.66
N ALA A 362 -7.70 -29.76 17.38
CA ALA A 362 -8.76 -28.95 16.78
C ALA A 362 -8.66 -27.44 17.08
N ASP A 363 -7.44 -26.94 17.28
CA ASP A 363 -7.09 -25.53 17.54
C ASP A 363 -7.66 -24.95 18.85
N ARG A 364 -8.24 -25.80 19.72
CA ARG A 364 -8.91 -25.36 20.96
C ARG A 364 -8.93 -26.36 22.12
N ILE A 365 -8.38 -27.54 21.98
CA ILE A 365 -8.45 -28.56 23.03
C ILE A 365 -7.05 -29.03 23.37
N VAL A 366 -6.75 -29.08 24.67
CA VAL A 366 -5.59 -29.78 25.23
C VAL A 366 -6.07 -30.89 26.15
N TYR A 367 -5.22 -31.83 26.43
CA TYR A 367 -5.52 -32.92 27.34
C TYR A 367 -4.66 -32.85 28.59
N THR A 368 -5.29 -32.98 29.77
CA THR A 368 -4.64 -33.19 31.06
C THR A 368 -4.82 -34.64 31.51
N VAL A 369 -3.97 -35.11 32.42
CA VAL A 369 -4.08 -36.42 33.01
C VAL A 369 -4.63 -36.28 34.41
N GLU A 370 -5.86 -36.85 34.61
CA GLU A 370 -6.50 -36.93 35.95
C GLU A 370 -6.86 -38.39 36.24
N ASN A 371 -6.33 -38.97 37.33
CA ASN A 371 -6.55 -40.35 37.71
C ASN A 371 -6.26 -41.37 36.58
N ASP A 372 -5.11 -41.25 35.92
CA ASP A 372 -4.67 -42.07 34.79
C ASP A 372 -5.65 -42.05 33.59
N THR A 373 -6.49 -41.03 33.47
CA THR A 373 -7.39 -40.83 32.35
C THR A 373 -7.19 -39.44 31.73
N LEU A 374 -7.42 -39.38 30.40
CA LEU A 374 -7.40 -38.09 29.68
C LEU A 374 -8.66 -37.29 29.99
N LYS A 375 -8.45 -36.02 30.31
CA LYS A 375 -9.49 -35.02 30.45
C LYS A 375 -9.25 -33.91 29.43
N SER A 376 -10.24 -33.62 28.58
CA SER A 376 -10.15 -32.51 27.65
C SER A 376 -10.39 -31.17 28.35
N VAL A 377 -9.57 -30.19 28.06
CA VAL A 377 -9.71 -28.81 28.52
C VAL A 377 -9.78 -27.90 27.30
N ASP A 378 -10.81 -27.06 27.24
CA ASP A 378 -10.91 -26.05 26.20
C ASP A 378 -9.89 -24.95 26.49
N VAL A 379 -9.16 -24.55 25.45
CA VAL A 379 -8.15 -23.50 25.52
C VAL A 379 -8.35 -22.46 24.43
N GLU A 380 -7.94 -21.25 24.70
CA GLU A 380 -7.83 -20.18 23.72
C GLU A 380 -6.38 -20.10 23.25
N ARG A 381 -6.19 -20.21 21.94
CA ARG A 381 -4.89 -19.95 21.33
C ARG A 381 -4.65 -18.44 21.30
N VAL A 382 -3.60 -17.96 21.95
CA VAL A 382 -3.26 -16.53 22.05
C VAL A 382 -2.25 -16.12 20.97
N GLY A 383 -1.27 -16.98 20.71
CA GLY A 383 -0.23 -16.71 19.71
C GLY A 383 0.75 -17.86 19.61
N ILE A 384 1.86 -17.60 18.96
CA ILE A 384 3.02 -18.51 18.91
C ILE A 384 4.21 -17.79 19.52
N ARG A 385 5.25 -18.54 19.80
CA ARG A 385 6.54 -18.04 20.24
C ARG A 385 7.63 -18.89 19.62
N GLU A 386 8.68 -18.24 19.12
CA GLU A 386 9.90 -18.90 18.67
C GLU A 386 10.94 -18.80 19.79
N ASP A 387 11.53 -19.92 20.19
CA ASP A 387 12.61 -19.93 21.16
C ASP A 387 13.97 -19.57 20.52
N ALA A 388 15.04 -19.54 21.35
CA ALA A 388 16.38 -19.19 20.88
C ALA A 388 16.97 -20.24 19.90
N GLU A 389 16.46 -21.45 19.93
CA GLU A 389 16.84 -22.58 19.09
C GLU A 389 16.04 -22.62 17.78
N GLY A 390 15.02 -21.75 17.62
CA GLY A 390 14.15 -21.66 16.46
C GLY A 390 12.97 -22.65 16.50
N GLU A 391 12.70 -23.28 17.69
CA GLU A 391 11.55 -24.16 17.86
C GLU A 391 10.29 -23.33 18.14
N MET A 392 9.20 -23.60 17.41
CA MET A 392 7.94 -22.90 17.58
C MET A 392 7.06 -23.57 18.62
N SER A 393 6.64 -22.81 19.60
CA SER A 393 5.69 -23.18 20.64
C SER A 393 4.38 -22.40 20.50
N LEU A 394 3.28 -23.00 20.96
CA LEU A 394 1.97 -22.38 20.99
C LEU A 394 1.71 -21.78 22.37
N LEU A 395 1.28 -20.53 22.42
CA LEU A 395 0.83 -19.88 23.65
C LEU A 395 -0.67 -20.00 23.78
N ILE A 396 -1.11 -20.66 24.85
CA ILE A 396 -2.52 -20.90 25.14
C ILE A 396 -2.95 -20.26 26.47
N ARG A 397 -4.21 -19.91 26.56
CA ARG A 397 -4.89 -19.51 27.79
C ARG A 397 -5.97 -20.53 28.09
N ALA A 398 -6.07 -20.94 29.32
CA ALA A 398 -7.09 -21.89 29.79
C ALA A 398 -7.62 -21.49 31.17
N ASP A 399 -8.90 -21.22 31.27
CA ASP A 399 -9.54 -20.89 32.56
C ASP A 399 -9.67 -22.12 33.49
N GLY A 400 -9.47 -23.33 32.97
CA GLY A 400 -9.62 -24.60 33.68
C GLY A 400 -8.32 -25.30 34.08
N LEU A 401 -7.14 -24.75 33.74
CA LEU A 401 -5.83 -25.32 34.05
C LEU A 401 -5.22 -24.65 35.29
N ARG A 402 -4.65 -25.47 36.17
CA ARG A 402 -3.94 -25.00 37.36
C ARG A 402 -2.43 -25.14 37.18
N GLU A 403 -1.69 -24.31 37.91
CA GLU A 403 -0.23 -24.41 37.99
C GLU A 403 0.19 -25.83 38.43
N GLY A 404 1.11 -26.47 37.66
CA GLY A 404 1.62 -27.80 37.95
C GLY A 404 0.74 -28.97 37.46
N GLU A 405 -0.43 -28.72 36.87
CA GLU A 405 -1.30 -29.79 36.35
C GLU A 405 -0.63 -30.52 35.16
N PRO A 406 -0.61 -31.87 35.14
CA PRO A 406 0.07 -32.61 34.07
C PRO A 406 -0.64 -32.48 32.73
N LEU A 407 -0.04 -31.73 31.82
CA LEU A 407 -0.53 -31.46 30.46
C LEU A 407 0.17 -32.41 29.47
N VAL A 408 -0.60 -33.08 28.61
CA VAL A 408 -0.08 -33.99 27.59
C VAL A 408 0.58 -33.19 26.45
N VAL A 409 1.87 -33.43 26.23
CA VAL A 409 2.66 -32.78 25.20
C VAL A 409 3.02 -33.67 24.01
N SER A 410 2.75 -34.98 24.12
CA SER A 410 2.93 -35.95 23.02
C SER A 410 1.73 -35.97 22.10
N SER A 411 1.97 -36.27 20.82
CA SER A 411 0.93 -36.51 19.83
C SER A 411 0.11 -37.76 20.18
N LEU A 412 -1.20 -37.63 20.18
CA LEU A 412 -2.13 -38.76 20.41
C LEU A 412 -2.74 -39.19 19.10
N SER A 413 -2.55 -40.48 18.75
CA SER A 413 -3.18 -41.07 17.53
C SER A 413 -4.69 -41.24 17.67
N ARG A 414 -5.21 -41.34 18.90
CA ARG A 414 -6.64 -41.39 19.25
C ARG A 414 -6.87 -40.56 20.52
N ALA A 415 -7.14 -39.25 20.33
CA ALA A 415 -7.48 -38.35 21.40
C ALA A 415 -8.97 -38.51 21.76
N GLY A 416 -9.26 -38.88 23.01
CA GLY A 416 -10.63 -38.98 23.51
C GLY A 416 -10.66 -38.84 25.03
N SER A 417 -11.56 -37.97 25.53
CA SER A 417 -11.77 -37.82 26.98
C SER A 417 -12.19 -39.15 27.60
N GLY A 418 -11.56 -39.54 28.74
CA GLY A 418 -11.82 -40.80 29.42
C GLY A 418 -10.92 -41.97 29.00
N ALA A 419 -10.05 -41.83 28.01
CA ALA A 419 -9.07 -42.85 27.65
C ALA A 419 -8.05 -43.06 28.76
N ARG A 420 -7.72 -44.31 29.10
CA ARG A 420 -6.67 -44.62 30.08
C ARG A 420 -5.30 -44.36 29.48
N VAL A 421 -4.47 -43.67 30.22
CA VAL A 421 -3.12 -43.32 29.82
C VAL A 421 -2.08 -43.68 30.87
N ARG A 422 -0.86 -43.85 30.43
CA ARG A 422 0.30 -44.02 31.31
C ARG A 422 1.34 -42.93 30.95
N ILE A 423 1.68 -42.14 31.93
CA ILE A 423 2.71 -41.11 31.77
C ILE A 423 4.06 -41.79 31.61
N LEU A 424 4.77 -41.51 30.51
CA LEU A 424 6.15 -41.95 30.28
C LEU A 424 7.08 -40.86 30.86
N GLY A 425 7.88 -41.27 31.89
CA GLY A 425 9.06 -40.48 32.37
C GLY A 425 8.69 -39.19 33.04
N ALA A 426 8.32 -39.29 34.35
CA ALA A 426 8.49 -38.15 35.26
C ALA A 426 9.88 -38.16 35.96
N ASP A 427 10.65 -39.23 35.84
CA ASP A 427 11.97 -39.36 36.46
C ASP A 427 12.92 -40.20 35.59
N GLU A 428 13.72 -39.50 34.75
CA GLU A 428 15.11 -39.90 34.49
C GLU A 428 15.86 -38.72 33.82
N PRO A 429 16.93 -38.21 34.44
CA PRO A 429 17.83 -37.28 33.73
C PRO A 429 18.58 -38.07 32.66
N GLY A 430 18.63 -37.46 31.46
CA GLY A 430 19.15 -38.03 30.22
C GLY A 430 20.33 -38.97 30.38
N THR A 431 20.12 -40.21 30.06
CA THR A 431 21.20 -41.13 29.67
C THR A 431 21.43 -40.99 28.18
N ASP A 432 22.59 -40.47 27.92
CA ASP A 432 23.28 -40.40 26.63
C ASP A 432 23.18 -41.77 25.92
N GLY A 433 22.37 -41.84 24.89
CA GLY A 433 22.18 -43.04 24.08
C GLY A 433 23.07 -43.03 22.86
N SER A 434 24.39 -43.12 23.09
CA SER A 434 25.31 -43.49 22.03
C SER A 434 25.30 -45.00 21.87
N ASP A 435 24.31 -45.55 21.17
CA ASP A 435 24.43 -46.90 20.59
C ASP A 435 24.61 -46.81 19.07
N VAL A 436 25.81 -47.16 18.75
CA VAL A 436 26.40 -47.37 17.42
C VAL A 436 25.51 -48.35 16.64
N VAL A 437 24.81 -47.89 15.61
CA VAL A 437 24.28 -48.78 14.56
C VAL A 437 25.30 -48.76 13.40
N ASP A 438 25.95 -49.88 13.30
CA ASP A 438 26.84 -50.34 12.29
C ASP A 438 26.22 -50.19 10.88
N THR A 439 26.83 -49.36 10.03
CA THR A 439 26.39 -49.16 8.65
C THR A 439 27.19 -50.08 7.73
N PRO A 440 26.56 -50.94 6.93
CA PRO A 440 27.33 -51.68 5.93
C PRO A 440 27.69 -50.77 4.76
N GLN A 441 28.97 -50.79 4.43
CA GLN A 441 29.62 -50.19 3.27
C GLN A 441 28.88 -50.53 1.97
N ALA A 442 28.44 -49.51 1.25
CA ALA A 442 28.01 -49.64 -0.16
C ALA A 442 29.13 -49.19 -1.08
N LEU A 443 29.47 -50.15 -1.94
CA LEU A 443 30.42 -50.12 -3.05
C LEU A 443 30.37 -48.83 -3.89
N VAL A 444 31.55 -48.32 -4.12
CA VAL A 444 31.86 -47.39 -5.23
C VAL A 444 31.92 -48.20 -6.53
N VAL A 445 31.11 -47.76 -7.53
CA VAL A 445 31.34 -48.08 -8.95
C VAL A 445 31.27 -46.76 -9.73
N ARG A 446 32.45 -46.45 -10.30
CA ARG A 446 32.81 -45.56 -11.43
C ARG A 446 31.81 -44.51 -11.91
#